data_d9ff1ce56636766cf8cf16fb14ae1495
#
_entry.id   d9ff1ce56636766cf8cf16fb14ae1495
#
_cell.length_a   1.000
_cell.length_b   1.000
_cell.length_c   1.000
_cell.angle_alpha   90.00
_cell.angle_beta   90.00
_cell.angle_gamma   90.00
#
_symmetry.space_group_name_H-M   'P 1'
#
loop_
_entity.id
_entity.type
_entity.pdbx_description
1 polymer ?
#
loop_
_entity_poly.entity_id
_entity_poly.type
_entity_poly.pdbx_seq_one_letter_code
_entity_poly.pdbx_strand_id
1 'polypeptide(L)'
;MTLDDTDRRILDALQADASLSNVELARRVHLSPSPCLARVRALEAAGLIRQYVALLDPKQLGLHLNVFISISLKQQSRQALQAFEDAVCAREEVMECYLM
;
A
#
# COMPACT_ATOMS: atom_id res chain seq x y z
N MET A 1 19.25 -7.02 -8.29
CA MET A 1 18.35 -7.21 -9.45
C MET A 1 18.49 -6.02 -10.38
N THR A 2 18.68 -6.28 -11.65
CA THR A 2 18.78 -5.21 -12.65
C THR A 2 17.39 -4.98 -13.25
N LEU A 3 16.93 -3.73 -13.22
CA LEU A 3 15.64 -3.37 -13.78
C LEU A 3 15.78 -3.02 -15.25
N ASP A 4 14.90 -3.59 -16.08
CA ASP A 4 14.81 -3.20 -17.48
C ASP A 4 13.64 -2.21 -17.66
N ASP A 5 13.44 -1.74 -18.89
CA ASP A 5 12.38 -0.76 -19.18
C ASP A 5 10.99 -1.33 -18.91
N THR A 6 10.80 -2.61 -19.14
CA THR A 6 9.52 -3.28 -18.88
C THR A 6 9.21 -3.30 -17.40
N ASP A 7 10.21 -3.62 -16.57
CA ASP A 7 10.05 -3.61 -15.11
C ASP A 7 9.68 -2.21 -14.62
N ARG A 8 10.32 -1.18 -15.17
CA ARG A 8 10.00 0.21 -14.81
C ARG A 8 8.58 0.58 -15.17
N ARG A 9 8.12 0.15 -16.34
CA ARG A 9 6.73 0.40 -16.75
C ARG A 9 5.73 -0.27 -15.83
N ILE A 10 6.04 -1.50 -15.38
CA ILE A 10 5.22 -2.21 -14.41
C ILE A 10 5.16 -1.43 -13.10
N LEU A 11 6.30 -1.00 -12.60
CA LEU A 11 6.35 -0.25 -11.35
C LEU A 11 5.60 1.08 -11.46
N ASP A 12 5.77 1.79 -12.56
CA ASP A 12 5.05 3.06 -12.78
C ASP A 12 3.55 2.85 -12.83
N ALA A 13 3.10 1.81 -13.52
CA ALA A 13 1.68 1.50 -13.62
C ALA A 13 1.08 1.15 -12.25
N LEU A 14 1.79 0.35 -11.45
CA LEU A 14 1.34 -0.03 -10.12
C LEU A 14 1.38 1.14 -9.14
N GLN A 15 2.33 2.04 -9.29
CA GLN A 15 2.35 3.26 -8.46
C GLN A 15 1.15 4.15 -8.75
N ALA A 16 0.73 4.21 -10.01
CA ALA A 16 -0.44 4.99 -10.40
C ALA A 16 -1.73 4.34 -9.93
N ASP A 17 -1.80 3.01 -10.00
CA ASP A 17 -3.00 2.26 -9.63
C ASP A 17 -2.61 0.83 -9.19
N ALA A 18 -2.49 0.64 -7.90
CA ALA A 18 -2.13 -0.66 -7.33
C ALA A 18 -3.28 -1.69 -7.39
N SER A 19 -4.48 -1.26 -7.76
CA SER A 19 -5.64 -2.15 -7.84
C SER A 19 -5.76 -2.87 -9.18
N LEU A 20 -4.88 -2.60 -10.12
CA LEU A 20 -4.90 -3.23 -11.44
C LEU A 20 -4.80 -4.75 -11.33
N SER A 21 -5.68 -5.45 -12.04
CA SER A 21 -5.52 -6.89 -12.22
C SER A 21 -4.28 -7.17 -13.06
N ASN A 22 -3.80 -8.41 -12.99
CA ASN A 22 -2.64 -8.79 -13.81
C ASN A 22 -2.93 -8.63 -15.30
N VAL A 23 -4.14 -8.92 -15.73
CA VAL A 23 -4.55 -8.77 -17.13
C VAL A 23 -4.51 -7.29 -17.55
N GLU A 24 -5.03 -6.41 -16.73
CA GLU A 24 -5.02 -4.97 -17.01
C GLU A 24 -3.59 -4.41 -17.00
N LEU A 25 -2.78 -4.84 -16.04
CA LEU A 25 -1.38 -4.43 -15.96
C LEU A 25 -0.62 -4.88 -17.20
N ALA A 26 -0.79 -6.13 -17.61
CA ALA A 26 -0.13 -6.68 -18.79
C ALA A 26 -0.49 -5.87 -20.03
N ARG A 27 -1.77 -5.50 -20.16
CA ARG A 27 -2.23 -4.69 -21.27
C ARG A 27 -1.52 -3.33 -21.30
N ARG A 28 -1.39 -2.69 -20.16
CA ARG A 28 -0.74 -1.37 -20.06
C ARG A 28 0.73 -1.38 -20.41
N VAL A 29 1.41 -2.48 -20.11
CA VAL A 29 2.86 -2.60 -20.36
C VAL A 29 3.16 -3.41 -21.61
N HIS A 30 2.14 -3.74 -22.39
CA HIS A 30 2.24 -4.46 -23.67
C HIS A 30 2.88 -5.85 -23.52
N LEU A 31 2.44 -6.58 -22.50
CA LEU A 31 2.86 -7.95 -22.25
C LEU A 31 1.65 -8.88 -22.23
N SER A 32 1.91 -10.17 -22.47
CA SER A 32 0.93 -11.21 -22.15
C SER A 32 0.82 -11.38 -20.62
N PRO A 33 -0.32 -11.86 -20.12
CA PRO A 33 -0.49 -11.98 -18.67
C PRO A 33 0.55 -12.84 -17.95
N SER A 34 0.97 -13.97 -18.52
CA SER A 34 1.92 -14.86 -17.86
C SER A 34 3.29 -14.23 -17.65
N PRO A 35 3.96 -13.67 -18.66
CA PRO A 35 5.25 -13.00 -18.42
C PRO A 35 5.11 -11.76 -17.54
N CYS A 36 3.97 -11.07 -17.60
CA CYS A 36 3.71 -9.94 -16.71
C CYS A 36 3.68 -10.39 -15.25
N LEU A 37 2.94 -11.45 -14.95
CA LEU A 37 2.86 -12.00 -13.60
C LEU A 37 4.23 -12.46 -13.09
N ALA A 38 5.01 -13.11 -13.94
CA ALA A 38 6.35 -13.56 -13.57
C ALA A 38 7.25 -12.38 -13.17
N ARG A 39 7.16 -11.27 -13.92
CA ARG A 39 7.94 -10.07 -13.60
C ARG A 39 7.47 -9.43 -12.30
N VAL A 40 6.17 -9.33 -12.09
CA VAL A 40 5.62 -8.77 -10.84
C VAL A 40 6.09 -9.59 -9.65
N ARG A 41 6.02 -10.91 -9.72
CA ARG A 41 6.48 -11.78 -8.65
C ARG A 41 7.97 -11.64 -8.39
N ALA A 42 8.77 -11.49 -9.42
CA ALA A 42 10.21 -11.26 -9.27
C ALA A 42 10.47 -9.92 -8.56
N LEU A 43 9.73 -8.88 -8.90
CA LEU A 43 9.87 -7.58 -8.25
C LEU A 43 9.44 -7.63 -6.78
N GLU A 44 8.40 -8.39 -6.47
CA GLU A 44 7.97 -8.62 -5.10
C GLU A 44 9.03 -9.38 -4.31
N ALA A 45 9.55 -10.45 -4.88
CA ALA A 45 10.57 -11.26 -4.24
C ALA A 45 11.86 -10.50 -3.99
N ALA A 46 12.20 -9.57 -4.88
CA ALA A 46 13.39 -8.72 -4.74
C ALA A 46 13.19 -7.60 -3.72
N GLY A 47 11.98 -7.41 -3.20
CA GLY A 47 11.68 -6.37 -2.23
C GLY A 47 11.43 -4.98 -2.81
N LEU A 48 11.39 -4.86 -4.13
CA LEU A 48 11.09 -3.58 -4.79
C LEU A 48 9.63 -3.21 -4.64
N ILE A 49 8.75 -4.19 -4.66
CA ILE A 49 7.35 -4.00 -4.30
C ILE A 49 7.21 -4.55 -2.88
N ARG A 50 7.07 -3.66 -1.93
CA ARG A 50 6.98 -4.04 -0.52
C ARG A 50 5.57 -4.44 -0.13
N GLN A 51 4.59 -3.69 -0.62
CA GLN A 51 3.18 -3.95 -0.34
C GLN A 51 2.31 -3.14 -1.27
N TYR A 52 1.07 -3.57 -1.39
CA TYR A 52 0.03 -2.86 -2.12
C TYR A 52 -0.87 -2.19 -1.10
N VAL A 53 -1.07 -0.89 -1.26
CA VAL A 53 -1.79 -0.12 -0.26
C VAL A 53 -2.81 0.80 -0.92
N ALA A 54 -3.86 1.11 -0.18
CA ALA A 54 -4.81 2.13 -0.58
C ALA A 54 -4.54 3.38 0.24
N LEU A 55 -4.49 4.52 -0.42
CA LEU A 55 -4.42 5.80 0.26
C LEU A 55 -5.84 6.27 0.55
N LEU A 56 -6.11 6.51 1.82
CA LEU A 56 -7.42 6.94 2.26
C LEU A 56 -7.44 8.46 2.42
N ASP A 57 -8.61 9.05 2.16
CA ASP A 57 -8.79 10.48 2.37
C ASP A 57 -9.14 10.70 3.84
N PRO A 58 -8.28 11.37 4.63
CA PRO A 58 -8.56 11.61 6.04
C PRO A 58 -9.85 12.39 6.28
N LYS A 59 -10.19 13.30 5.37
CA LYS A 59 -11.40 14.10 5.49
C LYS A 59 -12.66 13.24 5.34
N GLN A 60 -12.61 12.25 4.46
CA GLN A 60 -13.72 11.33 4.19
C GLN A 60 -13.89 10.31 5.32
N LEU A 61 -12.79 9.93 5.98
CA LEU A 61 -12.84 9.02 7.11
C LEU A 61 -13.47 9.66 8.34
N GLY A 62 -13.53 10.99 8.37
CA GLY A 62 -14.25 11.74 9.38
C GLY A 62 -13.59 11.75 10.74
N LEU A 63 -14.42 12.03 11.75
CA LEU A 63 -13.95 12.32 13.11
C LEU A 63 -13.33 11.13 13.85
N HIS A 64 -13.64 9.90 13.43
CA HIS A 64 -13.17 8.72 14.16
C HIS A 64 -11.66 8.63 14.24
N LEU A 65 -10.97 8.78 13.11
CA LEU A 65 -9.52 8.73 13.09
C LEU A 65 -8.91 9.90 13.85
N ASN A 66 -9.48 11.08 13.68
CA ASN A 66 -9.01 12.27 14.39
C ASN A 66 -9.18 12.12 15.90
N VAL A 67 -10.26 11.51 16.35
CA VAL A 67 -10.49 11.25 17.78
C VAL A 67 -9.43 10.28 18.31
N PHE A 68 -9.12 9.22 17.58
CA PHE A 68 -8.09 8.26 17.96
C PHE A 68 -6.72 8.93 18.08
N ILE A 69 -6.34 9.73 17.10
CA ILE A 69 -5.07 10.44 17.11
C ILE A 69 -5.01 11.39 18.30
N SER A 70 -6.07 12.14 18.55
CA SER A 70 -6.14 13.08 19.66
C SER A 70 -6.00 12.37 21.01
N ILE A 71 -6.68 11.25 21.18
CA ILE A 71 -6.60 10.45 22.41
C ILE A 71 -5.18 9.93 22.62
N SER A 72 -4.56 9.40 21.58
CA SER A 72 -3.19 8.89 21.65
C SER A 72 -2.19 9.97 22.03
N LEU A 73 -2.29 11.15 21.43
CA LEU A 73 -1.42 12.28 21.76
C LEU A 73 -1.66 12.78 23.18
N LYS A 74 -2.91 12.79 23.61
CA LYS A 74 -3.27 13.27 24.95
C LYS A 74 -2.73 12.37 26.04
N GLN A 75 -2.79 11.08 25.84
CA GLN A 75 -2.29 10.12 26.81
C GLN A 75 -0.78 9.99 26.78
N GLN A 76 -0.17 10.21 25.64
CA GLN A 76 1.27 10.15 25.42
C GLN A 76 1.90 8.88 26.00
N SER A 77 1.14 7.81 26.12
CA SER A 77 1.65 6.56 26.65
C SER A 77 1.94 5.59 25.52
N ARG A 78 2.99 4.79 25.72
CA ARG A 78 3.35 3.76 24.79
C ARG A 78 2.23 2.74 24.59
N GLN A 79 1.50 2.45 25.67
CA GLN A 79 0.38 1.52 25.62
C GLN A 79 -0.78 2.06 24.77
N ALA A 80 -1.09 3.35 24.89
CA ALA A 80 -2.14 3.97 24.10
C ALA A 80 -1.79 3.97 22.61
N LEU A 81 -0.53 4.28 22.28
CA LEU A 81 -0.04 4.24 20.92
C LEU A 81 -0.08 2.82 20.35
N GLN A 82 0.32 1.84 21.16
CA GLN A 82 0.30 0.45 20.76
C GLN A 82 -1.13 -0.03 20.52
N ALA A 83 -2.05 0.34 21.38
CA ALA A 83 -3.46 -0.02 21.23
C ALA A 83 -4.05 0.61 19.97
N PHE A 84 -3.70 1.86 19.69
CA PHE A 84 -4.12 2.54 18.47
C PHE A 84 -3.57 1.83 17.23
N GLU A 85 -2.29 1.52 17.26
CA GLU A 85 -1.61 0.82 16.17
C GLU A 85 -2.25 -0.53 15.90
N ASP A 86 -2.51 -1.31 16.94
CA ASP A 86 -3.16 -2.60 16.80
C ASP A 86 -4.57 -2.48 16.23
N ALA A 87 -5.32 -1.50 16.68
CA ALA A 87 -6.67 -1.26 16.20
C ALA A 87 -6.68 -0.86 14.71
N VAL A 88 -5.72 -0.05 14.29
CA VAL A 88 -5.59 0.38 12.91
C VAL A 88 -5.15 -0.78 12.03
N CYS A 89 -4.14 -1.53 12.45
CA CYS A 89 -3.61 -2.66 11.68
C CYS A 89 -4.60 -3.82 11.59
N ALA A 90 -5.51 -3.95 12.54
CA ALA A 90 -6.55 -4.97 12.51
C ALA A 90 -7.60 -4.70 11.44
N ARG A 91 -7.69 -3.50 10.91
CA ARG A 91 -8.64 -3.13 9.86
C ARG A 91 -7.92 -3.06 8.52
N GLU A 92 -8.33 -3.90 7.60
CA GLU A 92 -7.70 -3.99 6.28
C GLU A 92 -7.80 -2.68 5.50
N GLU A 93 -8.83 -1.89 5.73
CA GLU A 93 -9.08 -0.65 5.00
C GLU A 93 -8.34 0.56 5.57
N VAL A 94 -7.61 0.42 6.67
CA VAL A 94 -6.88 1.53 7.27
C VAL A 94 -5.39 1.36 7.07
N MET A 95 -4.75 2.42 6.63
CA MET A 95 -3.34 2.41 6.23
C MET A 95 -2.40 2.61 7.39
N GLU A 96 -1.30 1.88 7.36
CA GLU A 96 -0.22 2.03 8.34
C GLU A 96 0.40 3.42 8.34
N CYS A 97 0.42 4.07 7.19
CA CYS A 97 1.07 5.37 7.04
C CYS A 97 0.52 6.46 7.96
N TYR A 98 -0.65 6.26 8.52
CA TYR A 98 -1.19 7.20 9.49
C TYR A 98 -0.44 7.21 10.81
N LEU A 99 0.38 6.22 11.05
CA LEU A 99 1.13 6.10 12.29
C LEU A 99 2.54 6.66 12.19
N MET A 100 2.93 7.05 11.02
CA MET A 100 4.27 7.61 10.79
C MET A 100 4.35 9.09 11.09
#